data_1cf932fddf128c3f3d94da9323445cdc
#
_entry.id   1cf932fddf128c3f3d94da9323445cdc
#
_cell.length_a   1.000
_cell.length_b   1.000
_cell.length_c   1.000
_cell.angle_alpha   90.00
_cell.angle_beta   90.00
_cell.angle_gamma   90.00
#
_symmetry.space_group_name_H-M   'P 1'
#
loop_
_entity.id
_entity.type
_entity.pdbx_description
1 polymer ?
#
loop_
_entity_poly.entity_id
_entity_poly.type
_entity_poly.pdbx_seq_one_letter_code
_entity_poly.pdbx_strand_id
1 'polypeptide(L)'
;MKTHTLETAGAGIVYDVEGRLPTADGRPPLFMIGQPMDASGFHTLASYFPDRTVITYDPRGLGRSIRNDGRVDNVPTVQADDVHAVIRALGVGPVEMFASSGGAVTALALVATYPNDVTVLVAHEPPLVQVLPDAEAAAHALARFRDVYAAKGWGAGMAAFIAMTSWRGEFTDDYFARPEPDPAQFGMPSEDDGSRDDPLLSERSSAVSSYRPDLDALAATPTRIMIAVGEESAGTFTGRTSVAAAELLGQQATVFPSHHGGFVGGDSGYAGQPEAFARKLRDVLGESH
;
A
#
# COMPACT_ATOMS: atom_id res chain seq x y z
N MET A 1 12.83 11.22 -16.32
CA MET A 1 13.00 10.37 -15.12
C MET A 1 14.46 10.20 -14.79
N LYS A 2 14.86 10.30 -13.52
CA LYS A 2 16.22 10.04 -13.01
C LYS A 2 16.13 9.03 -11.88
N THR A 3 16.95 7.97 -11.96
CA THR A 3 17.01 6.93 -10.93
C THR A 3 18.18 7.20 -9.99
N HIS A 4 17.95 6.99 -8.71
CA HIS A 4 18.91 7.17 -7.63
C HIS A 4 18.95 5.92 -6.75
N THR A 5 20.08 5.69 -6.11
CA THR A 5 20.22 4.68 -5.05
C THR A 5 20.71 5.37 -3.78
N LEU A 6 20.05 5.11 -2.68
CA LEU A 6 20.37 5.64 -1.36
C LEU A 6 20.68 4.49 -0.41
N GLU A 7 21.88 4.51 0.17
CA GLU A 7 22.23 3.57 1.24
C GLU A 7 21.55 3.99 2.54
N THR A 8 20.78 3.08 3.11
CA THR A 8 20.11 3.23 4.41
C THR A 8 20.59 2.14 5.36
N ALA A 9 20.10 2.14 6.60
CA ALA A 9 20.43 1.10 7.56
C ALA A 9 19.95 -0.29 7.10
N GLY A 10 20.84 -1.08 6.52
CA GLY A 10 20.58 -2.44 6.06
C GLY A 10 19.84 -2.58 4.73
N ALA A 11 19.85 -1.52 3.89
CA ALA A 11 19.31 -1.59 2.54
C ALA A 11 19.91 -0.53 1.60
N GLY A 12 20.00 -0.87 0.31
CA GLY A 12 20.18 0.10 -0.78
C GLY A 12 18.82 0.38 -1.41
N ILE A 13 18.28 1.57 -1.19
CA ILE A 13 16.94 1.96 -1.65
C ILE A 13 17.04 2.66 -3.01
N VAL A 14 16.34 2.11 -4.01
CA VAL A 14 16.24 2.71 -5.34
C VAL A 14 14.96 3.53 -5.43
N TYR A 15 15.10 4.76 -5.92
CA TYR A 15 13.96 5.65 -6.16
C TYR A 15 14.14 6.45 -7.45
N ASP A 16 13.02 6.83 -8.04
CA ASP A 16 12.95 7.59 -9.28
C ASP A 16 12.39 8.98 -9.02
N VAL A 17 12.94 9.96 -9.73
CA VAL A 17 12.47 11.34 -9.77
C VAL A 17 12.05 11.65 -11.19
N GLU A 18 10.78 11.90 -11.41
CA GLU A 18 10.23 12.39 -12.66
C GLU A 18 9.83 13.86 -12.50
N GLY A 19 10.47 14.73 -13.28
CA GLY A 19 10.34 16.19 -13.12
C GLY A 19 11.61 16.84 -12.60
N ARG A 20 11.48 18.02 -12.01
CA ARG A 20 12.58 18.84 -11.52
C ARG A 20 12.52 19.02 -10.01
N LEU A 21 13.68 19.02 -9.35
CA LEU A 21 13.86 19.40 -7.97
C LEU A 21 14.91 20.53 -7.87
N PRO A 22 14.62 21.62 -7.13
CA PRO A 22 13.31 21.96 -6.56
C PRO A 22 12.24 22.12 -7.65
N THR A 23 10.97 21.97 -7.27
CA THR A 23 9.82 22.09 -8.19
C THR A 23 9.72 23.51 -8.74
N ALA A 24 9.33 23.65 -10.01
CA ALA A 24 9.32 24.95 -10.68
C ALA A 24 8.22 25.89 -10.17
N ASP A 25 7.13 25.32 -9.65
CA ASP A 25 5.94 26.02 -9.16
C ASP A 25 5.89 26.15 -7.62
N GLY A 26 6.91 25.64 -6.93
CA GLY A 26 7.01 25.66 -5.47
C GLY A 26 6.09 24.68 -4.75
N ARG A 27 5.28 23.88 -5.46
CA ARG A 27 4.48 22.81 -4.83
C ARG A 27 5.39 21.69 -4.31
N PRO A 28 5.05 21.03 -3.18
CA PRO A 28 5.75 19.84 -2.76
C PRO A 28 5.74 18.75 -3.85
N PRO A 29 6.80 17.96 -4.06
CA PRO A 29 6.73 16.83 -4.99
C PRO A 29 5.70 15.79 -4.50
N LEU A 30 5.09 15.07 -5.45
CA LEU A 30 4.15 14.00 -5.15
C LEU A 30 4.91 12.67 -5.04
N PHE A 31 4.94 12.08 -3.85
CA PHE A 31 5.56 10.78 -3.61
C PHE A 31 4.51 9.68 -3.61
N MET A 32 4.65 8.69 -4.49
CA MET A 32 3.75 7.55 -4.61
C MET A 32 4.44 6.30 -4.06
N ILE A 33 3.81 5.63 -3.09
CA ILE A 33 4.38 4.44 -2.43
C ILE A 33 3.37 3.31 -2.31
N GLY A 34 3.85 2.07 -2.42
CA GLY A 34 3.06 0.84 -2.28
C GLY A 34 3.84 -0.24 -1.51
N GLN A 35 3.15 -1.33 -1.16
CA GLN A 35 3.71 -2.54 -0.58
C GLN A 35 2.68 -3.67 -0.75
N PRO A 36 3.03 -4.79 -1.39
CA PRO A 36 4.34 -5.19 -1.93
C PRO A 36 4.62 -4.71 -3.36
N MET A 37 4.07 -3.60 -3.75
CA MET A 37 4.25 -2.99 -5.08
C MET A 37 5.51 -2.13 -5.10
N ASP A 38 6.31 -2.25 -6.16
CA ASP A 38 7.46 -1.39 -6.44
C ASP A 38 7.06 -0.15 -7.26
N ALA A 39 8.04 0.66 -7.66
CA ALA A 39 7.85 1.88 -8.43
C ALA A 39 7.05 1.66 -9.74
N SER A 40 7.20 0.50 -10.38
CA SER A 40 6.56 0.21 -11.67
C SER A 40 5.02 0.21 -11.58
N GLY A 41 4.47 -0.18 -10.43
CA GLY A 41 3.02 -0.19 -10.20
C GLY A 41 2.37 1.20 -10.22
N PHE A 42 3.17 2.27 -10.16
CA PHE A 42 2.67 3.65 -10.20
C PHE A 42 2.86 4.35 -11.55
N HIS A 43 3.51 3.73 -12.55
CA HIS A 43 3.81 4.37 -13.83
C HIS A 43 2.54 4.90 -14.52
N THR A 44 1.46 4.12 -14.52
CA THR A 44 0.19 4.58 -15.11
C THR A 44 -0.36 5.80 -14.37
N LEU A 45 -0.43 5.77 -13.04
CA LEU A 45 -0.92 6.90 -12.27
C LEU A 45 -0.03 8.14 -12.45
N ALA A 46 1.29 7.97 -12.40
CA ALA A 46 2.27 9.05 -12.56
C ALA A 46 2.12 9.76 -13.91
N SER A 47 1.77 9.04 -14.97
CA SER A 47 1.58 9.62 -16.31
C SER A 47 0.44 10.65 -16.40
N TYR A 48 -0.49 10.64 -15.44
CA TYR A 48 -1.55 11.63 -15.31
C TYR A 48 -1.14 12.89 -14.54
N PHE A 49 0.14 12.99 -14.10
CA PHE A 49 0.70 14.13 -13.39
C PHE A 49 1.91 14.76 -14.12
N PRO A 50 1.79 15.05 -15.45
CA PRO A 50 2.93 15.54 -16.25
C PRO A 50 3.41 16.94 -15.83
N ASP A 51 2.59 17.68 -15.08
CA ASP A 51 2.85 19.01 -14.51
C ASP A 51 3.46 18.97 -13.11
N ARG A 52 3.62 17.78 -12.51
CA ARG A 52 4.16 17.58 -11.17
C ARG A 52 5.54 16.92 -11.23
N THR A 53 6.34 17.19 -10.20
CA THR A 53 7.45 16.29 -9.89
C THR A 53 6.93 15.10 -9.11
N VAL A 54 7.05 13.90 -9.68
CA VAL A 54 6.61 12.64 -9.07
C VAL A 54 7.82 11.86 -8.60
N ILE A 55 7.72 11.32 -7.40
CA ILE A 55 8.70 10.41 -6.81
C ILE A 55 8.05 9.04 -6.67
N THR A 56 8.76 8.00 -7.05
CA THR A 56 8.41 6.60 -6.76
C THR A 56 9.62 5.88 -6.21
N TYR A 57 9.44 4.78 -5.50
CA TYR A 57 10.56 4.01 -4.96
C TYR A 57 10.23 2.52 -4.95
N ASP A 58 11.27 1.72 -4.87
CA ASP A 58 11.16 0.29 -4.62
C ASP A 58 11.38 0.07 -3.11
N PRO A 59 10.41 -0.50 -2.38
CA PRO A 59 10.60 -0.83 -0.97
C PRO A 59 11.79 -1.77 -0.76
N ARG A 60 12.40 -1.74 0.44
CA ARG A 60 13.54 -2.62 0.75
C ARG A 60 13.28 -4.09 0.43
N GLY A 61 14.16 -4.71 -0.36
CA GLY A 61 14.05 -6.11 -0.78
C GLY A 61 12.97 -6.38 -1.83
N LEU A 62 12.46 -5.32 -2.50
CA LEU A 62 11.56 -5.41 -3.64
C LEU A 62 12.15 -4.68 -4.86
N GLY A 63 11.71 -5.08 -6.06
CA GLY A 63 12.15 -4.48 -7.30
C GLY A 63 13.68 -4.41 -7.41
N ARG A 64 14.21 -3.19 -7.52
CA ARG A 64 15.65 -2.90 -7.66
C ARG A 64 16.34 -2.65 -6.32
N SER A 65 15.58 -2.49 -5.22
CA SER A 65 16.14 -2.22 -3.90
C SER A 65 16.69 -3.49 -3.26
N ILE A 66 17.91 -3.40 -2.73
CA ILE A 66 18.62 -4.52 -2.10
C ILE A 66 18.43 -4.43 -0.59
N ARG A 67 18.26 -5.59 0.05
CA ARG A 67 18.18 -5.72 1.50
C ARG A 67 19.40 -6.46 2.05
N ASN A 68 20.07 -5.87 3.05
CA ASN A 68 21.34 -6.36 3.62
C ASN A 68 21.29 -6.60 5.13
N ASP A 69 20.12 -6.44 5.78
CA ASP A 69 19.96 -6.57 7.23
C ASP A 69 19.74 -8.02 7.71
N GLY A 70 19.75 -8.99 6.79
CA GLY A 70 19.51 -10.40 7.08
C GLY A 70 18.05 -10.74 7.45
N ARG A 71 17.14 -9.78 7.40
CA ARG A 71 15.70 -9.97 7.68
C ARG A 71 14.94 -10.17 6.39
N VAL A 72 13.72 -10.70 6.52
CA VAL A 72 12.80 -10.90 5.38
C VAL A 72 11.46 -10.19 5.56
N ASP A 73 11.09 -9.86 6.79
CA ASP A 73 9.81 -9.25 7.15
C ASP A 73 9.70 -7.78 6.72
N ASN A 74 8.49 -7.36 6.34
CA ASN A 74 8.19 -6.02 5.88
C ASN A 74 7.65 -5.15 7.04
N VAL A 75 8.52 -4.77 7.97
CA VAL A 75 8.14 -3.98 9.14
C VAL A 75 7.84 -2.52 8.74
N PRO A 76 6.61 -2.01 8.96
CA PRO A 76 6.21 -0.68 8.52
C PRO A 76 7.08 0.45 9.07
N THR A 77 7.53 0.38 10.33
CA THR A 77 8.39 1.41 10.93
C THR A 77 9.78 1.43 10.29
N VAL A 78 10.35 0.28 9.96
CA VAL A 78 11.65 0.20 9.26
C VAL A 78 11.55 0.72 7.83
N GLN A 79 10.42 0.46 7.15
CA GLN A 79 10.17 1.03 5.82
C GLN A 79 9.90 2.54 5.90
N ALA A 80 9.26 3.01 6.97
CA ALA A 80 9.09 4.44 7.23
C ALA A 80 10.43 5.17 7.37
N ASP A 81 11.43 4.56 8.04
CA ASP A 81 12.79 5.09 8.12
C ASP A 81 13.44 5.22 6.73
N ASP A 82 13.21 4.25 5.84
CA ASP A 82 13.70 4.34 4.45
C ASP A 82 13.04 5.47 3.68
N VAL A 83 11.71 5.60 3.78
CA VAL A 83 10.97 6.66 3.10
C VAL A 83 11.40 8.04 3.64
N HIS A 84 11.57 8.17 4.96
CA HIS A 84 12.16 9.36 5.59
C HIS A 84 13.53 9.70 5.00
N ALA A 85 14.42 8.71 4.91
CA ALA A 85 15.76 8.92 4.35
C ALA A 85 15.70 9.39 2.88
N VAL A 86 14.79 8.82 2.06
CA VAL A 86 14.57 9.29 0.69
C VAL A 86 14.09 10.73 0.67
N ILE A 87 13.06 11.10 1.46
CA ILE A 87 12.55 12.48 1.55
C ILE A 87 13.67 13.44 1.94
N ARG A 88 14.50 13.08 2.92
CA ARG A 88 15.67 13.88 3.31
C ARG A 88 16.69 14.02 2.18
N ALA A 89 16.93 12.97 1.41
CA ALA A 89 17.86 12.98 0.29
C ALA A 89 17.39 13.84 -0.89
N LEU A 90 16.07 14.03 -1.07
CA LEU A 90 15.52 14.95 -2.08
C LEU A 90 15.91 16.42 -1.81
N GLY A 91 16.09 16.83 -0.53
CA GLY A 91 16.59 18.14 -0.14
C GLY A 91 15.63 19.31 -0.40
N VAL A 92 14.34 19.05 -0.59
CA VAL A 92 13.33 20.07 -0.99
C VAL A 92 12.24 20.31 0.06
N GLY A 93 12.39 19.76 1.26
CA GLY A 93 11.38 19.84 2.32
C GLY A 93 10.34 18.74 2.23
N PRO A 94 9.14 18.95 2.81
CA PRO A 94 8.11 17.94 2.86
C PRO A 94 7.52 17.64 1.48
N VAL A 95 6.91 16.45 1.37
CA VAL A 95 6.22 15.97 0.17
C VAL A 95 4.71 15.94 0.37
N GLU A 96 3.95 15.87 -0.71
CA GLU A 96 2.61 15.30 -0.73
C GLU A 96 2.72 13.82 -1.06
N MET A 97 1.88 12.98 -0.45
CA MET A 97 2.03 11.53 -0.57
C MET A 97 0.73 10.84 -0.93
N PHE A 98 0.79 10.01 -1.96
CA PHE A 98 -0.19 8.95 -2.23
C PHE A 98 0.41 7.61 -1.83
N ALA A 99 -0.24 6.91 -0.93
CA ALA A 99 0.22 5.62 -0.42
C ALA A 99 -0.89 4.58 -0.52
N SER A 100 -0.61 3.41 -1.10
CA SER A 100 -1.61 2.36 -1.29
C SER A 100 -1.26 1.07 -0.58
N SER A 101 -2.29 0.39 -0.05
CA SER A 101 -2.19 -0.92 0.58
C SER A 101 -1.19 -0.93 1.74
N GLY A 102 -0.24 -1.87 1.76
CA GLY A 102 0.84 -1.88 2.75
C GLY A 102 1.71 -0.62 2.74
N GLY A 103 1.82 0.07 1.59
CA GLY A 103 2.45 1.39 1.52
C GLY A 103 1.70 2.44 2.33
N ALA A 104 0.36 2.37 2.38
CA ALA A 104 -0.44 3.24 3.24
C ALA A 104 -0.17 2.98 4.73
N VAL A 105 0.07 1.73 5.13
CA VAL A 105 0.48 1.40 6.50
C VAL A 105 1.86 1.99 6.81
N THR A 106 2.82 1.86 5.88
CA THR A 106 4.14 2.49 5.98
C THR A 106 4.03 4.02 6.09
N ALA A 107 3.16 4.65 5.30
CA ALA A 107 2.95 6.10 5.35
C ALA A 107 2.33 6.57 6.68
N LEU A 108 1.40 5.82 7.26
CA LEU A 108 0.86 6.10 8.60
C LEU A 108 1.96 6.00 9.67
N ALA A 109 2.84 4.98 9.59
CA ALA A 109 4.00 4.88 10.48
C ALA A 109 4.98 6.05 10.29
N LEU A 110 5.20 6.49 9.03
CA LEU A 110 6.06 7.61 8.69
C LEU A 110 5.57 8.91 9.35
N VAL A 111 4.30 9.29 9.14
CA VAL A 111 3.80 10.57 9.64
C VAL A 111 3.62 10.59 11.15
N ALA A 112 3.45 9.43 11.80
CA ALA A 112 3.47 9.30 13.24
C ALA A 112 4.89 9.52 13.83
N THR A 113 5.93 9.09 13.10
CA THR A 113 7.33 9.17 13.57
C THR A 113 8.03 10.44 13.09
N TYR A 114 7.76 10.88 11.86
CA TYR A 114 8.37 12.03 11.18
C TYR A 114 7.29 13.02 10.72
N PRO A 115 6.63 13.74 11.65
CA PRO A 115 5.41 14.51 11.37
C PRO A 115 5.60 15.69 10.40
N ASN A 116 6.85 16.08 10.10
CA ASN A 116 7.16 17.20 9.21
C ASN A 116 7.56 16.76 7.79
N ASP A 117 7.56 15.46 7.49
CA ASP A 117 8.00 14.94 6.19
C ASP A 117 6.90 15.02 5.12
N VAL A 118 5.64 15.01 5.54
CA VAL A 118 4.49 14.96 4.65
C VAL A 118 3.50 16.06 4.99
N THR A 119 3.09 16.84 4.00
CA THR A 119 2.06 17.89 4.18
C THR A 119 0.66 17.33 4.04
N VAL A 120 0.45 16.47 3.05
CA VAL A 120 -0.81 15.79 2.74
C VAL A 120 -0.53 14.32 2.49
N LEU A 121 -1.23 13.45 3.21
CA LEU A 121 -1.21 12.00 3.01
C LEU A 121 -2.58 11.51 2.54
N VAL A 122 -2.63 10.88 1.37
CA VAL A 122 -3.76 10.07 0.92
C VAL A 122 -3.39 8.60 1.16
N ALA A 123 -3.90 8.01 2.23
CA ALA A 123 -3.69 6.61 2.62
C ALA A 123 -4.82 5.74 2.05
N HIS A 124 -4.55 5.10 0.91
CA HIS A 124 -5.52 4.31 0.17
C HIS A 124 -5.51 2.85 0.61
N GLU A 125 -6.63 2.44 1.17
CA GLU A 125 -6.93 1.06 1.56
C GLU A 125 -5.84 0.35 2.40
N PRO A 126 -5.43 0.94 3.55
CA PRO A 126 -4.47 0.31 4.45
C PRO A 126 -5.04 -0.98 5.06
N PRO A 127 -4.39 -2.16 4.94
CA PRO A 127 -4.87 -3.43 5.47
C PRO A 127 -4.65 -3.57 6.98
N LEU A 128 -5.21 -2.68 7.77
CA LEU A 128 -5.05 -2.60 9.23
C LEU A 128 -6.03 -3.54 9.93
N VAL A 129 -5.66 -4.80 10.16
CA VAL A 129 -6.52 -5.80 10.82
C VAL A 129 -7.00 -5.32 12.19
N GLN A 130 -6.11 -4.67 12.94
CA GLN A 130 -6.32 -4.33 14.35
C GLN A 130 -7.39 -3.27 14.60
N VAL A 131 -7.86 -2.59 13.53
CA VAL A 131 -8.94 -1.59 13.64
C VAL A 131 -10.33 -2.20 13.43
N LEU A 132 -10.42 -3.46 13.01
CA LEU A 132 -11.69 -4.14 12.74
C LEU A 132 -12.36 -4.66 14.03
N PRO A 133 -13.69 -4.66 14.11
CA PRO A 133 -14.42 -5.27 15.22
C PRO A 133 -14.20 -6.80 15.29
N ASP A 134 -14.02 -7.47 14.16
CA ASP A 134 -13.70 -8.89 14.02
C ASP A 134 -12.20 -9.14 13.78
N ALA A 135 -11.31 -8.34 14.39
CA ALA A 135 -9.86 -8.38 14.16
C ALA A 135 -9.25 -9.79 14.32
N GLU A 136 -9.69 -10.56 15.29
CA GLU A 136 -9.20 -11.92 15.52
C GLU A 136 -9.56 -12.86 14.35
N ALA A 137 -10.82 -12.82 13.91
CA ALA A 137 -11.29 -13.61 12.77
C ALA A 137 -10.61 -13.15 11.45
N ALA A 138 -10.43 -11.84 11.26
CA ALA A 138 -9.71 -11.30 10.13
C ALA A 138 -8.24 -11.74 10.13
N ALA A 139 -7.56 -11.73 11.29
CA ALA A 139 -6.19 -12.24 11.41
C ALA A 139 -6.11 -13.74 11.07
N HIS A 140 -7.10 -14.53 11.51
CA HIS A 140 -7.19 -15.96 11.16
C HIS A 140 -7.40 -16.16 9.66
N ALA A 141 -8.23 -15.35 9.00
CA ALA A 141 -8.43 -15.41 7.55
C ALA A 141 -7.13 -15.09 6.77
N LEU A 142 -6.34 -14.11 7.25
CA LEU A 142 -5.03 -13.81 6.66
C LEU A 142 -4.00 -14.94 6.90
N ALA A 143 -3.99 -15.54 8.09
CA ALA A 143 -3.12 -16.69 8.37
C ALA A 143 -3.46 -17.86 7.43
N ARG A 144 -4.76 -18.14 7.21
CA ARG A 144 -5.22 -19.24 6.37
C ARG A 144 -4.69 -19.18 4.93
N PHE A 145 -4.68 -18.03 4.26
CA PHE A 145 -4.12 -17.98 2.90
C PHE A 145 -2.59 -18.18 2.91
N ARG A 146 -1.88 -17.72 3.95
CA ARG A 146 -0.43 -17.96 4.09
C ARG A 146 -0.12 -19.43 4.34
N ASP A 147 -0.93 -20.10 5.15
CA ASP A 147 -0.81 -21.55 5.38
C ASP A 147 -1.02 -22.34 4.08
N VAL A 148 -2.01 -21.93 3.26
CA VAL A 148 -2.25 -22.53 1.94
C VAL A 148 -1.04 -22.30 1.04
N TYR A 149 -0.49 -21.08 0.99
CA TYR A 149 0.72 -20.78 0.24
C TYR A 149 1.91 -21.61 0.70
N ALA A 150 2.14 -21.68 2.00
CA ALA A 150 3.24 -22.48 2.58
C ALA A 150 3.12 -23.97 2.25
N ALA A 151 1.90 -24.52 2.22
CA ALA A 151 1.64 -25.92 1.98
C ALA A 151 1.58 -26.31 0.50
N LYS A 152 1.06 -25.43 -0.40
CA LYS A 152 0.64 -25.78 -1.77
C LYS A 152 1.21 -24.84 -2.85
N GLY A 153 2.00 -23.85 -2.49
CA GLY A 153 2.67 -22.94 -3.43
C GLY A 153 1.84 -21.77 -3.90
N TRP A 154 2.39 -21.07 -4.90
CA TRP A 154 1.92 -19.74 -5.30
C TRP A 154 0.48 -19.72 -5.81
N GLY A 155 0.12 -20.62 -6.70
CA GLY A 155 -1.21 -20.61 -7.31
C GLY A 155 -2.33 -20.83 -6.30
N ALA A 156 -2.18 -21.81 -5.40
CA ALA A 156 -3.14 -22.08 -4.33
C ALA A 156 -3.20 -20.93 -3.32
N GLY A 157 -2.05 -20.38 -2.93
CA GLY A 157 -1.96 -19.23 -2.04
C GLY A 157 -2.63 -17.98 -2.62
N MET A 158 -2.41 -17.69 -3.91
CA MET A 158 -3.03 -16.56 -4.60
C MET A 158 -4.54 -16.74 -4.73
N ALA A 159 -5.02 -17.93 -5.06
CA ALA A 159 -6.46 -18.23 -5.12
C ALA A 159 -7.10 -18.02 -3.73
N ALA A 160 -6.46 -18.48 -2.67
CA ALA A 160 -6.92 -18.26 -1.29
C ALA A 160 -6.91 -16.78 -0.91
N PHE A 161 -5.89 -16.03 -1.30
CA PHE A 161 -5.80 -14.57 -1.10
C PHE A 161 -6.91 -13.84 -1.83
N ILE A 162 -7.16 -14.13 -3.12
CA ILE A 162 -8.25 -13.51 -3.89
C ILE A 162 -9.61 -13.84 -3.27
N ALA A 163 -9.84 -15.08 -2.87
CA ALA A 163 -11.09 -15.48 -2.21
C ALA A 163 -11.30 -14.73 -0.90
N MET A 164 -10.24 -14.52 -0.11
CA MET A 164 -10.28 -13.76 1.15
C MET A 164 -10.55 -12.29 0.89
N THR A 165 -9.83 -11.65 -0.02
CA THR A 165 -9.98 -10.21 -0.31
C THR A 165 -11.31 -9.87 -1.00
N SER A 166 -11.90 -10.83 -1.71
CA SER A 166 -13.22 -10.70 -2.35
C SER A 166 -14.39 -10.92 -1.39
N TRP A 167 -14.12 -11.45 -0.19
CA TRP A 167 -15.16 -11.63 0.83
C TRP A 167 -15.72 -10.29 1.28
N ARG A 168 -17.04 -10.22 1.49
CA ARG A 168 -17.72 -9.00 1.95
C ARG A 168 -18.35 -9.21 3.31
N GLY A 169 -18.14 -8.28 4.21
CA GLY A 169 -18.58 -8.35 5.60
C GLY A 169 -17.55 -8.94 6.55
N GLU A 170 -17.96 -9.23 7.76
CA GLU A 170 -17.11 -9.82 8.80
C GLU A 170 -16.76 -11.27 8.46
N PHE A 171 -15.58 -11.71 8.93
CA PHE A 171 -15.16 -13.10 8.78
C PHE A 171 -15.86 -13.95 9.84
N THR A 172 -16.90 -14.65 9.43
CA THR A 172 -17.74 -15.50 10.28
C THR A 172 -17.49 -16.98 9.99
N ASP A 173 -18.16 -17.86 10.74
CA ASP A 173 -18.12 -19.31 10.49
C ASP A 173 -18.51 -19.67 9.06
N ASP A 174 -19.39 -18.89 8.42
CA ASP A 174 -19.76 -19.09 7.01
C ASP A 174 -18.57 -18.91 6.07
N TYR A 175 -17.68 -17.95 6.34
CA TYR A 175 -16.42 -17.81 5.59
C TYR A 175 -15.51 -19.03 5.80
N PHE A 176 -15.33 -19.46 7.05
CA PHE A 176 -14.41 -20.54 7.39
C PHE A 176 -14.92 -21.92 6.96
N ALA A 177 -16.24 -22.10 6.83
CA ALA A 177 -16.86 -23.33 6.32
C ALA A 177 -16.72 -23.51 4.81
N ARG A 178 -16.28 -22.47 4.06
CA ARG A 178 -16.12 -22.58 2.62
C ARG A 178 -14.97 -23.53 2.26
N PRO A 179 -15.14 -24.31 1.18
CA PRO A 179 -14.04 -25.12 0.67
C PRO A 179 -12.88 -24.23 0.24
N GLU A 180 -11.69 -24.79 0.27
CA GLU A 180 -10.52 -24.14 -0.30
C GLU A 180 -10.72 -23.87 -1.80
N PRO A 181 -10.40 -22.66 -2.29
CA PRO A 181 -10.62 -22.33 -3.68
C PRO A 181 -9.68 -23.10 -4.62
N ASP A 182 -10.20 -23.54 -5.76
CA ASP A 182 -9.41 -24.15 -6.82
C ASP A 182 -8.64 -23.06 -7.60
N PRO A 183 -7.30 -23.12 -7.65
CA PRO A 183 -6.48 -22.14 -8.40
C PRO A 183 -6.92 -21.95 -9.84
N ALA A 184 -7.34 -23.01 -10.52
CA ALA A 184 -7.76 -22.97 -11.92
C ALA A 184 -8.98 -22.05 -12.15
N GLN A 185 -9.86 -21.91 -11.16
CA GLN A 185 -11.03 -21.00 -11.26
C GLN A 185 -10.62 -19.51 -11.30
N PHE A 186 -9.41 -19.20 -10.84
CA PHE A 186 -8.82 -17.86 -10.86
C PHE A 186 -7.76 -17.68 -11.93
N GLY A 187 -7.61 -18.67 -12.83
CA GLY A 187 -6.57 -18.63 -13.87
C GLY A 187 -5.14 -18.80 -13.32
N MET A 188 -5.00 -19.32 -12.10
CA MET A 188 -3.71 -19.54 -11.45
C MET A 188 -3.18 -20.96 -11.74
N PRO A 189 -1.83 -21.16 -11.74
CA PRO A 189 -1.25 -22.49 -11.92
C PRO A 189 -1.66 -23.41 -10.77
N SER A 190 -1.95 -24.68 -11.12
CA SER A 190 -2.26 -25.71 -10.12
C SER A 190 -1.01 -26.43 -9.61
N GLU A 191 0.11 -26.30 -10.32
CA GLU A 191 1.39 -26.90 -9.94
C GLU A 191 2.15 -26.00 -8.97
N ASP A 192 2.75 -26.61 -7.95
CA ASP A 192 3.62 -25.95 -6.98
C ASP A 192 5.05 -25.89 -7.55
N ASP A 193 5.57 -24.68 -7.74
CA ASP A 193 6.95 -24.44 -8.19
C ASP A 193 7.99 -24.54 -7.06
N GLY A 194 7.54 -24.79 -5.84
CA GLY A 194 8.38 -24.87 -4.64
C GLY A 194 8.85 -23.54 -4.06
N SER A 195 8.52 -22.40 -4.70
CA SER A 195 8.87 -21.07 -4.15
C SER A 195 8.07 -20.74 -2.89
N ARG A 196 8.69 -20.06 -1.91
CA ARG A 196 8.06 -19.69 -0.63
C ARG A 196 8.43 -18.28 -0.18
N ASP A 197 8.93 -17.45 -1.07
CA ASP A 197 9.44 -16.11 -0.76
C ASP A 197 8.63 -14.97 -1.37
N ASP A 198 7.41 -15.27 -1.86
CA ASP A 198 6.50 -14.26 -2.40
C ASP A 198 6.24 -13.15 -1.37
N PRO A 199 6.43 -11.88 -1.72
CA PRO A 199 6.36 -10.76 -0.77
C PRO A 199 4.95 -10.48 -0.24
N LEU A 200 3.91 -10.95 -0.91
CA LEU A 200 2.51 -10.82 -0.49
C LEU A 200 2.03 -12.04 0.30
N LEU A 201 2.28 -13.23 -0.24
CA LEU A 201 1.67 -14.47 0.24
C LEU A 201 2.43 -15.11 1.39
N SER A 202 3.72 -14.80 1.55
CA SER A 202 4.53 -15.36 2.64
C SER A 202 4.36 -14.56 3.94
N GLU A 203 4.94 -15.07 5.04
CA GLU A 203 4.99 -14.38 6.32
C GLU A 203 5.70 -13.02 6.27
N ARG A 204 6.40 -12.70 5.18
CA ARG A 204 7.02 -11.36 4.97
C ARG A 204 6.00 -10.22 5.09
N SER A 205 4.74 -10.44 4.71
CA SER A 205 3.68 -9.44 4.75
C SER A 205 2.96 -9.33 6.09
N SER A 206 3.19 -10.26 7.03
CA SER A 206 2.41 -10.34 8.28
C SER A 206 2.56 -9.10 9.15
N ALA A 207 3.77 -8.52 9.23
CA ALA A 207 4.04 -7.31 10.00
C ALA A 207 3.24 -6.09 9.50
N VAL A 208 2.91 -6.04 8.21
CA VAL A 208 2.09 -4.96 7.63
C VAL A 208 0.65 -5.03 8.13
N SER A 209 0.02 -6.21 8.01
CA SER A 209 -1.39 -6.38 8.42
C SER A 209 -1.60 -6.37 9.93
N SER A 210 -0.57 -6.75 10.71
CA SER A 210 -0.62 -6.74 12.18
C SER A 210 -0.17 -5.40 12.81
N TYR A 211 0.24 -4.43 12.00
CA TYR A 211 0.65 -3.11 12.50
C TYR A 211 -0.48 -2.42 13.27
N ARG A 212 -0.12 -1.79 14.38
CA ARG A 212 -1.03 -0.97 15.18
C ARG A 212 -0.62 0.49 15.03
N PRO A 213 -1.42 1.33 14.35
CA PRO A 213 -1.10 2.74 14.21
C PRO A 213 -1.16 3.44 15.58
N ASP A 214 -0.23 4.36 15.80
CA ASP A 214 -0.27 5.28 16.94
C ASP A 214 -1.28 6.39 16.65
N LEU A 215 -2.52 6.19 17.09
CA LEU A 215 -3.63 7.10 16.83
C LEU A 215 -3.42 8.47 17.46
N ASP A 216 -2.77 8.54 18.63
CA ASP A 216 -2.48 9.81 19.31
C ASP A 216 -1.46 10.63 18.52
N ALA A 217 -0.39 9.98 18.05
CA ALA A 217 0.59 10.62 17.18
C ALA A 217 -0.01 11.07 15.85
N LEU A 218 -0.89 10.23 15.24
CA LEU A 218 -1.59 10.58 14.00
C LEU A 218 -2.55 11.75 14.18
N ALA A 219 -3.23 11.85 15.31
CA ALA A 219 -4.12 12.96 15.62
C ALA A 219 -3.34 14.26 15.92
N ALA A 220 -2.12 14.16 16.42
CA ALA A 220 -1.27 15.31 16.77
C ALA A 220 -0.41 15.82 15.60
N THR A 221 -0.26 15.04 14.50
CA THR A 221 0.59 15.42 13.36
C THR A 221 0.01 16.64 12.62
N PRO A 222 0.85 17.56 12.11
CA PRO A 222 0.41 18.65 11.23
C PRO A 222 0.03 18.15 9.83
N THR A 223 0.34 16.90 9.48
CA THR A 223 0.00 16.29 8.20
C THR A 223 -1.52 16.20 8.05
N ARG A 224 -2.06 16.68 6.92
CA ARG A 224 -3.46 16.42 6.55
C ARG A 224 -3.60 14.96 6.07
N ILE A 225 -4.10 14.08 6.93
CA ILE A 225 -4.31 12.67 6.62
C ILE A 225 -5.72 12.47 6.06
N MET A 226 -5.82 11.79 4.93
CA MET A 226 -7.07 11.33 4.33
C MET A 226 -7.00 9.83 4.11
N ILE A 227 -7.88 9.08 4.76
CA ILE A 227 -8.07 7.66 4.48
C ILE A 227 -8.96 7.54 3.25
N ALA A 228 -8.47 6.86 2.22
CA ALA A 228 -9.17 6.68 0.95
C ALA A 228 -9.62 5.22 0.77
N VAL A 229 -10.77 5.05 0.09
CA VAL A 229 -11.37 3.75 -0.20
C VAL A 229 -11.97 3.73 -1.60
N GLY A 230 -11.79 2.65 -2.34
CA GLY A 230 -12.43 2.47 -3.65
C GLY A 230 -13.95 2.26 -3.50
N GLU A 231 -14.74 2.85 -4.39
CA GLU A 231 -16.22 2.70 -4.38
C GLU A 231 -16.65 1.23 -4.54
N GLU A 232 -15.87 0.43 -5.26
CA GLU A 232 -16.12 -0.99 -5.47
C GLU A 232 -15.60 -1.87 -4.31
N SER A 233 -14.81 -1.31 -3.39
CA SER A 233 -14.25 -2.01 -2.23
C SER A 233 -15.22 -2.08 -1.04
N ALA A 234 -16.44 -1.57 -1.17
CA ALA A 234 -17.43 -1.59 -0.09
C ALA A 234 -17.63 -3.01 0.48
N GLY A 235 -17.42 -3.16 1.78
CA GLY A 235 -17.57 -4.44 2.50
C GLY A 235 -16.40 -5.42 2.34
N THR A 236 -15.45 -5.20 1.43
CA THR A 236 -14.24 -6.02 1.32
C THR A 236 -13.32 -5.79 2.52
N PHE A 237 -12.32 -6.65 2.70
CA PHE A 237 -11.36 -6.52 3.80
C PHE A 237 -10.72 -5.13 3.87
N THR A 238 -10.09 -4.66 2.78
CA THR A 238 -9.43 -3.35 2.75
C THR A 238 -10.42 -2.18 2.77
N GLY A 239 -11.61 -2.35 2.21
CA GLY A 239 -12.67 -1.36 2.31
C GLY A 239 -13.14 -1.16 3.76
N ARG A 240 -13.33 -2.26 4.50
CA ARG A 240 -13.71 -2.25 5.92
C ARG A 240 -12.61 -1.63 6.80
N THR A 241 -11.34 -2.01 6.59
CA THR A 241 -10.23 -1.44 7.36
C THR A 241 -10.07 0.06 7.10
N SER A 242 -10.33 0.54 5.88
CA SER A 242 -10.30 1.96 5.55
C SER A 242 -11.39 2.76 6.26
N VAL A 243 -12.62 2.25 6.25
CA VAL A 243 -13.73 2.89 6.95
C VAL A 243 -13.45 2.96 8.46
N ALA A 244 -13.05 1.84 9.06
CA ALA A 244 -12.74 1.78 10.49
C ALA A 244 -11.54 2.69 10.87
N ALA A 245 -10.47 2.72 10.05
CA ALA A 245 -9.34 3.61 10.29
C ALA A 245 -9.72 5.09 10.20
N ALA A 246 -10.57 5.45 9.23
CA ALA A 246 -11.08 6.82 9.11
C ALA A 246 -11.91 7.23 10.34
N GLU A 247 -12.81 6.37 10.78
CA GLU A 247 -13.64 6.61 11.99
C GLU A 247 -12.79 6.81 13.25
N LEU A 248 -11.73 6.00 13.42
CA LEU A 248 -10.79 6.15 14.54
C LEU A 248 -10.02 7.48 14.51
N LEU A 249 -9.82 8.05 13.32
CA LEU A 249 -9.24 9.38 13.14
C LEU A 249 -10.27 10.51 13.13
N GLY A 250 -11.54 10.21 13.46
CA GLY A 250 -12.62 11.21 13.53
C GLY A 250 -13.06 11.75 12.16
N GLN A 251 -12.84 11.00 11.08
CA GLN A 251 -13.18 11.40 9.71
C GLN A 251 -13.98 10.32 8.99
N GLN A 252 -14.55 10.67 7.84
CA GLN A 252 -15.11 9.70 6.91
C GLN A 252 -14.07 9.31 5.88
N ALA A 253 -14.06 8.04 5.45
CA ALA A 253 -13.21 7.60 4.35
C ALA A 253 -13.59 8.33 3.05
N THR A 254 -12.59 8.85 2.36
CA THR A 254 -12.77 9.52 1.07
C THR A 254 -12.91 8.50 -0.03
N VAL A 255 -14.05 8.52 -0.73
CA VAL A 255 -14.33 7.56 -1.80
C VAL A 255 -13.58 7.94 -3.08
N PHE A 256 -12.87 6.96 -3.62
CA PHE A 256 -12.16 7.03 -4.90
C PHE A 256 -12.83 6.13 -5.93
N PRO A 257 -12.73 6.44 -7.25
CA PRO A 257 -13.25 5.57 -8.29
C PRO A 257 -12.62 4.18 -8.28
N SER A 258 -13.42 3.16 -8.69
CA SER A 258 -12.98 1.78 -8.88
C SER A 258 -12.69 1.01 -7.57
N HIS A 259 -11.83 0.00 -7.65
CA HIS A 259 -11.48 -0.96 -6.59
C HIS A 259 -10.09 -0.69 -5.99
N HIS A 260 -9.57 -1.63 -5.18
CA HIS A 260 -8.25 -1.55 -4.54
C HIS A 260 -7.10 -1.18 -5.51
N GLY A 261 -7.14 -1.68 -6.75
CA GLY A 261 -6.20 -1.33 -7.83
C GLY A 261 -6.70 -0.21 -8.73
N GLY A 262 -7.56 0.72 -8.27
CA GLY A 262 -8.22 1.73 -9.09
C GLY A 262 -7.30 2.62 -9.91
N PHE A 263 -6.05 2.77 -9.49
CA PHE A 263 -5.02 3.57 -10.15
C PHE A 263 -4.16 2.79 -11.17
N VAL A 264 -4.34 1.47 -11.26
CA VAL A 264 -3.53 0.56 -12.09
C VAL A 264 -4.10 0.47 -13.51
N GLY A 265 -3.21 0.46 -14.52
CA GLY A 265 -3.57 0.34 -15.93
C GLY A 265 -3.92 -1.08 -16.38
N GLY A 266 -4.41 -1.20 -17.62
CA GLY A 266 -4.89 -2.48 -18.19
C GLY A 266 -3.85 -3.58 -18.37
N ASP A 267 -2.57 -3.23 -18.43
CA ASP A 267 -1.49 -4.18 -18.64
C ASP A 267 -1.28 -5.15 -17.46
N SER A 268 -1.82 -4.82 -16.30
CA SER A 268 -1.73 -5.64 -15.09
C SER A 268 -2.71 -6.83 -15.03
N GLY A 269 -3.66 -6.93 -15.97
CA GLY A 269 -4.78 -7.89 -15.89
C GLY A 269 -5.82 -7.56 -14.80
N TYR A 270 -5.61 -6.51 -14.02
CA TYR A 270 -6.49 -6.00 -12.96
C TYR A 270 -6.71 -4.49 -13.14
N ALA A 271 -7.25 -4.14 -14.30
CA ALA A 271 -7.43 -2.75 -14.69
C ALA A 271 -8.42 -2.01 -13.79
N GLY A 272 -7.97 -0.85 -13.27
CA GLY A 272 -8.81 0.12 -12.58
C GLY A 272 -9.38 1.18 -13.52
N GLN A 273 -9.60 2.36 -12.95
CA GLN A 273 -10.02 3.57 -13.66
C GLN A 273 -8.98 4.69 -13.41
N PRO A 274 -7.73 4.52 -13.91
CA PRO A 274 -6.59 5.35 -13.49
C PRO A 274 -6.78 6.84 -13.80
N GLU A 275 -7.45 7.19 -14.89
CA GLU A 275 -7.74 8.58 -15.23
C GLU A 275 -8.72 9.22 -14.23
N ALA A 276 -9.82 8.53 -13.91
CA ALA A 276 -10.80 9.01 -12.94
C ALA A 276 -10.17 9.05 -11.52
N PHE A 277 -9.35 8.08 -11.21
CA PHE A 277 -8.59 8.02 -9.96
C PHE A 277 -7.62 9.21 -9.84
N ALA A 278 -6.86 9.51 -10.89
CA ALA A 278 -5.95 10.65 -10.93
C ALA A 278 -6.68 11.99 -10.77
N ARG A 279 -7.83 12.18 -11.42
CA ARG A 279 -8.67 13.37 -11.21
C ARG A 279 -9.07 13.51 -9.75
N LYS A 280 -9.56 12.43 -9.14
CA LYS A 280 -9.93 12.43 -7.72
C LYS A 280 -8.75 12.73 -6.81
N LEU A 281 -7.56 12.18 -7.12
CA LEU A 281 -6.35 12.46 -6.37
C LEU A 281 -5.96 13.95 -6.45
N ARG A 282 -6.03 14.56 -7.64
CA ARG A 282 -5.82 16.01 -7.79
C ARG A 282 -6.79 16.84 -6.96
N ASP A 283 -8.09 16.50 -7.00
CA ASP A 283 -9.12 17.18 -6.20
C ASP A 283 -8.78 17.19 -4.71
N VAL A 284 -8.42 16.03 -4.17
CA VAL A 284 -8.12 15.90 -2.74
C VAL A 284 -6.78 16.51 -2.34
N LEU A 285 -5.83 16.63 -3.25
CA LEU A 285 -4.60 17.40 -3.06
C LEU A 285 -4.84 18.92 -3.12
N GLY A 286 -6.02 19.37 -3.55
CA GLY A 286 -6.38 20.77 -3.66
C GLY A 286 -5.88 21.43 -4.95
N GLU A 287 -5.68 20.65 -6.01
CA GLU A 287 -5.29 21.14 -7.33
C GLU A 287 -6.55 21.59 -8.10
N SER A 288 -6.54 22.85 -8.55
CA SER A 288 -7.58 23.35 -9.47
C SER A 288 -7.36 22.74 -10.85
N HIS A 289 -8.46 22.35 -11.52
CA HIS A 289 -8.46 21.85 -12.88
C HIS A 289 -8.25 22.98 -13.90
#